data_a4952b0f199683632d9ae94018649f96
#
_entry.id   a4952b0f199683632d9ae94018649f96
#
_cell.length_a   1.000
_cell.length_b   1.000
_cell.length_c   1.000
_cell.angle_alpha   90.00
_cell.angle_beta   90.00
_cell.angle_gamma   90.00
#
_symmetry.space_group_name_H-M   'P 1'
#
loop_
_entity.id
_entity.type
_entity.pdbx_description
1 polymer ?
#
loop_
_entity_poly.entity_id
_entity_poly.type
_entity_poly.pdbx_seq_one_letter_code
_entity_poly.pdbx_strand_id
1 'polypeptide(L)'
;MTTNDDFTRQIRTFSGFGYSASRIADILSLDREERMLMMFRINTPGDPYYLAFHSGEATTQQHIDTQLLKVAETGDIEAINLLEERKRELRLKDLRKSLFGI
;
A
#
# COMPACT_ATOMS: atom_id res chain seq x y z
N MET A 1 -17.97 -17.83 9.62
CA MET A 1 -16.91 -17.64 10.59
C MET A 1 -15.87 -16.70 10.02
N THR A 2 -15.63 -15.62 10.72
CA THR A 2 -14.61 -14.68 10.30
C THR A 2 -13.25 -15.31 10.56
N THR A 3 -12.56 -15.65 9.51
CA THR A 3 -11.23 -16.21 9.61
C THR A 3 -10.20 -15.09 9.43
N ASN A 4 -8.97 -15.33 9.87
CA ASN A 4 -7.87 -14.41 9.62
C ASN A 4 -7.71 -14.15 8.12
N ASP A 5 -8.06 -15.13 7.28
CA ASP A 5 -7.96 -15.01 5.82
C ASP A 5 -8.96 -13.98 5.28
N ASP A 6 -10.17 -13.92 5.83
CA ASP A 6 -11.17 -12.94 5.40
C ASP A 6 -10.72 -11.52 5.76
N PHE A 7 -10.24 -11.31 6.98
CA PHE A 7 -9.68 -10.02 7.38
C PHE A 7 -8.47 -9.64 6.56
N THR A 8 -7.59 -10.60 6.30
CA THR A 8 -6.39 -10.39 5.48
C THR A 8 -6.77 -9.91 4.08
N ARG A 9 -7.76 -10.55 3.47
CA ARG A 9 -8.26 -10.17 2.15
C ARG A 9 -8.84 -8.77 2.15
N GLN A 10 -9.65 -8.45 3.16
CA GLN A 10 -10.28 -7.13 3.29
C GLN A 10 -9.23 -6.04 3.50
N ILE A 11 -8.23 -6.29 4.35
CA ILE A 11 -7.14 -5.36 4.60
C ILE A 11 -6.39 -5.08 3.30
N ARG A 12 -6.08 -6.11 2.53
CA ARG A 12 -5.39 -5.97 1.25
C ARG A 12 -6.20 -5.14 0.26
N THR A 13 -7.49 -5.41 0.17
CA THR A 13 -8.38 -4.69 -0.75
C THR A 13 -8.47 -3.22 -0.39
N PHE A 14 -8.70 -2.91 0.88
CA PHE A 14 -8.89 -1.52 1.31
C PHE A 14 -7.58 -0.74 1.32
N SER A 15 -6.46 -1.37 1.65
CA SER A 15 -5.16 -0.70 1.52
C SER A 15 -4.83 -0.42 0.05
N GLY A 16 -5.30 -1.28 -0.86
CA GLY A 16 -5.20 -1.05 -2.29
C GLY A 16 -5.95 0.20 -2.75
N PHE A 17 -7.04 0.57 -2.06
CA PHE A 17 -7.75 1.82 -2.32
C PHE A 17 -7.04 3.05 -1.73
N GLY A 18 -5.96 2.87 -0.99
CA GLY A 18 -5.25 3.95 -0.34
C GLY A 18 -5.77 4.29 1.05
N TYR A 19 -6.61 3.45 1.64
CA TYR A 19 -7.18 3.70 2.95
C TYR A 19 -6.15 3.42 4.04
N SER A 20 -6.15 4.28 5.07
CA SER A 20 -5.30 4.08 6.25
C SER A 20 -5.83 2.92 7.09
N ALA A 21 -4.98 2.39 7.98
CA ALA A 21 -5.39 1.33 8.89
C ALA A 21 -6.58 1.75 9.76
N SER A 22 -6.60 3.00 10.22
CA SER A 22 -7.70 3.54 11.02
C SER A 22 -9.01 3.54 10.22
N ARG A 23 -8.97 3.94 8.96
CA ARG A 23 -10.16 3.95 8.10
C ARG A 23 -10.67 2.54 7.83
N ILE A 24 -9.76 1.60 7.61
CA ILE A 24 -10.12 0.19 7.43
C ILE A 24 -10.86 -0.33 8.67
N ALA A 25 -10.36 -0.01 9.85
CA ALA A 25 -11.01 -0.40 11.10
C ALA A 25 -12.42 0.19 11.22
N ASP A 26 -12.61 1.42 10.78
CA ASP A 26 -13.94 2.06 10.76
C ASP A 26 -14.89 1.34 9.80
N ILE A 27 -14.42 1.01 8.62
CA ILE A 27 -15.22 0.32 7.60
C ILE A 27 -15.65 -1.07 8.09
N LEU A 28 -14.74 -1.77 8.76
CA LEU A 28 -15.01 -3.10 9.29
C LEU A 28 -15.82 -3.07 10.59
N SER A 29 -16.13 -1.88 11.09
CA SER A 29 -16.91 -1.68 12.33
C SER A 29 -16.29 -2.40 13.54
N LEU A 30 -14.98 -2.35 13.64
CA LEU A 30 -14.26 -2.99 14.73
C LEU A 30 -14.45 -2.23 16.02
N ASP A 31 -14.60 -2.97 17.12
CA ASP A 31 -14.64 -2.36 18.45
C ASP A 31 -13.25 -1.87 18.85
N ARG A 32 -13.13 -1.28 20.05
CA ARG A 32 -11.87 -0.68 20.48
C ARG A 32 -10.74 -1.70 20.58
N GLU A 33 -11.02 -2.87 21.14
CA GLU A 33 -10.00 -3.91 21.32
C GLU A 33 -9.57 -4.51 19.99
N GLU A 34 -10.53 -4.82 19.12
CA GLU A 34 -10.26 -5.35 17.80
C GLU A 34 -9.48 -4.34 16.96
N ARG A 35 -9.83 -3.06 17.04
CA ARG A 35 -9.13 -1.98 16.36
C ARG A 35 -7.67 -1.90 16.81
N MET A 36 -7.43 -1.91 18.11
CA MET A 36 -6.08 -1.87 18.66
C MET A 36 -5.26 -3.07 18.22
N LEU A 37 -5.86 -4.26 18.24
CA LEU A 37 -5.18 -5.48 17.80
C LEU A 37 -4.83 -5.42 16.33
N MET A 38 -5.76 -4.98 15.48
CA MET A 38 -5.51 -4.86 14.04
C MET A 38 -4.40 -3.84 13.76
N MET A 39 -4.43 -2.68 14.41
CA MET A 39 -3.40 -1.65 14.25
C MET A 39 -2.03 -2.17 14.67
N PHE A 40 -1.97 -2.89 15.78
CA PHE A 40 -0.73 -3.50 16.24
C PHE A 40 -0.19 -4.51 15.22
N ARG A 41 -1.06 -5.38 14.71
CA ARG A 41 -0.66 -6.41 13.77
C ARG A 41 -0.22 -5.83 12.42
N ILE A 42 -0.89 -4.79 11.94
CA ILE A 42 -0.50 -4.10 10.70
C ILE A 42 0.91 -3.50 10.81
N ASN A 43 1.30 -3.10 12.01
CA ASN A 43 2.61 -2.50 12.26
C ASN A 43 3.66 -3.51 12.71
N THR A 44 3.34 -4.80 12.73
CA THR A 44 4.27 -5.86 13.15
C THR A 44 4.84 -6.55 11.92
N PRO A 45 6.13 -6.35 11.59
CA PRO A 45 6.75 -6.99 10.44
C PRO A 45 6.60 -8.50 10.46
N GLY A 46 6.21 -9.08 9.32
CA GLY A 46 6.01 -10.52 9.18
C GLY A 46 4.62 -11.02 9.57
N ASP A 47 3.81 -10.19 10.23
CA ASP A 47 2.44 -10.57 10.54
C ASP A 47 1.59 -10.60 9.26
N PRO A 48 0.65 -11.56 9.11
CA PRO A 48 -0.22 -11.61 7.93
C PRO A 48 -0.96 -10.30 7.63
N TYR A 49 -1.35 -9.54 8.65
CA TYR A 49 -2.00 -8.25 8.45
C TYR A 49 -1.03 -7.20 7.91
N TYR A 50 0.19 -7.20 8.40
CA TYR A 50 1.26 -6.35 7.87
C TYR A 50 1.50 -6.64 6.39
N LEU A 51 1.65 -7.92 6.05
CA LEU A 51 1.90 -8.34 4.68
C LEU A 51 0.74 -7.97 3.76
N ALA A 52 -0.49 -8.17 4.21
CA ALA A 52 -1.69 -7.83 3.43
C ALA A 52 -1.79 -6.33 3.18
N PHE A 53 -1.56 -5.52 4.20
CA PHE A 53 -1.66 -4.07 4.09
C PHE A 53 -0.63 -3.51 3.11
N HIS A 54 0.61 -3.91 3.25
CA HIS A 54 1.69 -3.43 2.38
C HIS A 54 1.59 -4.00 0.97
N SER A 55 1.12 -5.24 0.82
CA SER A 55 0.88 -5.84 -0.49
C SER A 55 -0.19 -5.09 -1.28
N GLY A 56 -1.29 -4.69 -0.60
CA GLY A 56 -2.34 -3.91 -1.23
C GLY A 56 -1.83 -2.57 -1.74
N GLU A 57 -1.06 -1.86 -0.93
CA GLU A 57 -0.44 -0.60 -1.33
C GLU A 57 0.49 -0.78 -2.53
N ALA A 58 1.35 -1.78 -2.49
CA ALA A 58 2.32 -2.05 -3.55
C ALA A 58 1.64 -2.39 -4.88
N THR A 59 0.57 -3.19 -4.83
CA THR A 59 -0.18 -3.55 -6.04
C THR A 59 -0.80 -2.32 -6.69
N THR A 60 -1.38 -1.43 -5.90
CA THR A 60 -1.97 -0.19 -6.41
C THR A 60 -0.90 0.70 -7.05
N GLN A 61 0.25 0.87 -6.40
CA GLN A 61 1.34 1.65 -6.96
C GLN A 61 1.83 1.06 -8.27
N GLN A 62 1.92 -0.25 -8.36
CA GLN A 62 2.31 -0.94 -9.59
C GLN A 62 1.33 -0.64 -10.73
N HIS A 63 0.02 -0.64 -10.44
CA HIS A 63 -0.99 -0.30 -11.46
C HIS A 63 -0.86 1.14 -11.93
N ILE A 64 -0.65 2.07 -11.03
CA ILE A 64 -0.44 3.48 -11.38
C ILE A 64 0.78 3.64 -12.28
N ASP A 65 1.89 3.02 -11.89
CA ASP A 65 3.15 3.09 -12.65
C ASP A 65 2.98 2.47 -14.04
N THR A 66 2.24 1.37 -14.16
CA THR A 66 1.95 0.73 -15.44
C THR A 66 1.12 1.64 -16.35
N GLN A 67 0.11 2.31 -15.80
CA GLN A 67 -0.72 3.24 -16.58
C GLN A 67 0.10 4.44 -17.05
N LEU A 68 0.95 4.99 -16.20
CA LEU A 68 1.83 6.10 -16.58
C LEU A 68 2.78 5.68 -17.72
N LEU A 69 3.32 4.47 -17.66
CA LEU A 69 4.19 3.96 -18.70
C LEU A 69 3.46 3.85 -20.04
N LYS A 70 2.23 3.32 -20.03
CA LYS A 70 1.43 3.20 -21.26
C LYS A 70 1.15 4.54 -21.90
N VAL A 71 0.78 5.55 -21.09
CA VAL A 71 0.49 6.90 -21.60
C VAL A 71 1.78 7.57 -22.07
N ALA A 72 2.88 7.37 -21.37
CA ALA A 72 4.19 7.91 -21.78
C ALA A 72 4.65 7.34 -23.12
N GLU A 73 4.37 6.06 -23.39
CA GLU A 73 4.71 5.40 -24.66
C GLU A 73 3.99 6.04 -25.85
N THR A 74 2.86 6.71 -25.64
CA THR A 74 2.14 7.43 -26.70
C THR A 74 2.72 8.81 -26.97
N GLY A 75 3.76 9.23 -26.23
CA GLY A 75 4.41 10.53 -26.42
C GLY A 75 3.83 11.67 -25.59
N ASP A 76 2.99 11.37 -24.62
CA ASP A 76 2.42 12.39 -23.73
C ASP A 76 3.52 12.93 -22.81
N ILE A 77 3.84 14.22 -22.97
CA ILE A 77 4.94 14.87 -22.25
C ILE A 77 4.65 14.92 -20.74
N GLU A 78 3.41 15.19 -20.33
CA GLU A 78 3.05 15.20 -18.92
C GLU A 78 3.23 13.83 -18.28
N ALA A 79 2.80 12.78 -18.98
CA ALA A 79 2.95 11.41 -18.49
C ALA A 79 4.42 11.02 -18.39
N ILE A 80 5.25 11.43 -19.35
CA ILE A 80 6.69 11.19 -19.31
C ILE A 80 7.31 11.88 -18.11
N ASN A 81 6.95 13.12 -17.84
CA ASN A 81 7.45 13.86 -16.69
C ASN A 81 7.03 13.24 -15.36
N LEU A 82 5.77 12.82 -15.27
CA LEU A 82 5.27 12.14 -14.07
C LEU A 82 5.98 10.81 -13.84
N LEU A 83 6.24 10.06 -14.90
CA LEU A 83 6.95 8.79 -14.81
C LEU A 83 8.39 9.00 -14.33
N GLU A 84 9.09 10.02 -14.85
CA GLU A 84 10.44 10.35 -14.43
C GLU A 84 10.47 10.78 -12.96
N GLU A 85 9.52 11.59 -12.54
CA GLU A 85 9.39 12.02 -11.16
C GLU A 85 9.14 10.81 -10.25
N ARG A 86 8.25 9.91 -10.67
CA ARG A 86 7.95 8.70 -9.92
C ARG A 86 9.17 7.80 -9.75
N LYS A 87 9.95 7.61 -10.81
CA LYS A 87 11.19 6.86 -10.77
C LYS A 87 12.21 7.49 -9.82
N ARG A 88 12.28 8.81 -9.81
CA ARG A 88 13.18 9.54 -8.92
C ARG A 88 12.79 9.32 -7.46
N GLU A 89 11.51 9.43 -7.14
CA GLU A 89 11.01 9.21 -5.79
C GLU A 89 11.32 7.80 -5.29
N LEU A 90 11.11 6.79 -6.14
CA LEU A 90 11.40 5.40 -5.79
C LEU A 90 12.89 5.19 -5.54
N ARG A 91 13.76 5.77 -6.38
CA ARG A 91 15.21 5.68 -6.18
C ARG A 91 15.65 6.34 -4.89
N LEU A 92 15.10 7.51 -4.56
CA LEU A 92 15.41 8.20 -3.31
C LEU A 92 14.94 7.40 -2.11
N LYS A 93 13.77 6.80 -2.20
CA LYS A 93 13.22 5.96 -1.13
C LYS A 93 14.09 4.73 -0.90
N ASP A 94 14.51 4.05 -1.97
CA ASP A 94 15.39 2.90 -1.90
C ASP A 94 16.76 3.25 -1.35
N LEU A 95 17.32 4.39 -1.77
CA LEU A 95 18.60 4.87 -1.29
C LEU A 95 18.53 5.18 0.20
N ARG A 96 17.46 5.83 0.63
CA ARG A 96 17.25 6.16 2.05
C ARG A 96 17.17 4.89 2.89
N LYS A 97 16.45 3.91 2.40
CA LYS A 97 16.32 2.61 3.08
C LYS A 97 17.67 1.90 3.16
N SER A 98 18.43 1.93 2.08
CA SER A 98 19.76 1.32 2.02
C SER A 98 20.76 1.98 2.98
N LEU A 99 20.74 3.33 3.06
CA LEU A 99 21.71 4.08 3.87
C LEU A 99 21.31 4.17 5.34
N PHE A 100 20.00 4.30 5.62
CA PHE A 100 19.51 4.62 6.97
C PHE A 100 18.60 3.57 7.57
N GLY A 101 18.21 2.56 6.80
CA GLY A 101 17.32 1.48 7.27
C GLY A 101 15.87 1.91 7.46
N ILE A 102 15.46 3.02 6.90
CA ILE A 102 14.09 3.55 7.04
C ILE A 102 13.29 3.40 5.77
#